data_0f4d6255b537463dd4006b735b524ed9
#
_entry.id   0f4d6255b537463dd4006b735b524ed9
#
_cell.length_a   1.000
_cell.length_b   1.000
_cell.length_c   1.000
_cell.angle_alpha   90.00
_cell.angle_beta   90.00
_cell.angle_gamma   90.00
#
_symmetry.space_group_name_H-M   'P 1'
#
loop_
_entity.id
_entity.type
_entity.pdbx_description
1 polymer ?
#
loop_
_entity_poly.entity_id
_entity_poly.type
_entity_poly.pdbx_seq_one_letter_code
_entity_poly.pdbx_strand_id
1 'polypeptide(L)'
;MNPEKVRCQIIEYTKHEMYLHGADGLTMDDIAKGMKMSKRTLYKLFPSKTCLFRICLSDFTNGIRSCLKQSQMRMDSSCMQVLFATVNGYLTLLHSLGKTLLLDIAANEDYSASFKREEAFWLQQFIDVLTHCKI
;
A
#
# COMPACT_ATOMS: atom_id res chain seq x y z
N MET A 1 9.62 16.31 20.77
CA MET A 1 9.53 15.41 19.60
C MET A 1 8.06 15.26 19.23
N ASN A 2 7.73 15.54 17.97
CA ASN A 2 6.34 15.42 17.51
C ASN A 2 6.00 13.95 17.25
N PRO A 3 5.04 13.34 17.99
CA PRO A 3 4.67 11.92 17.79
C PRO A 3 4.17 11.60 16.37
N GLU A 4 3.46 12.53 15.75
CA GLU A 4 2.95 12.36 14.38
C GLU A 4 4.12 12.25 13.38
N LYS A 5 5.13 13.08 13.54
CA LYS A 5 6.32 13.06 12.68
C LYS A 5 7.09 11.74 12.82
N VAL A 6 7.27 11.29 14.05
CA VAL A 6 7.95 10.03 14.35
C VAL A 6 7.17 8.85 13.76
N ARG A 7 5.85 8.88 13.90
CA ARG A 7 4.95 7.88 13.36
C ARG A 7 5.09 7.78 11.83
N CYS A 8 5.07 8.91 11.14
CA CYS A 8 5.27 8.95 9.69
C CYS A 8 6.65 8.41 9.27
N GLN A 9 7.69 8.73 10.01
CA GLN A 9 9.04 8.25 9.74
C GLN A 9 9.12 6.73 9.89
N ILE A 10 8.46 6.17 10.90
CA ILE A 10 8.41 4.72 11.11
C ILE A 10 7.70 4.04 9.93
N ILE A 11 6.57 4.59 9.49
CA ILE A 11 5.82 4.05 8.36
C ILE A 11 6.66 4.07 7.09
N GLU A 12 7.32 5.18 6.77
CA GLU A 12 8.15 5.29 5.58
C GLU A 12 9.34 4.32 5.62
N TYR A 13 10.01 4.23 6.75
CA TYR A 13 11.11 3.27 6.94
C TYR A 13 10.62 1.84 6.76
N THR A 14 9.51 1.50 7.39
CA THR A 14 8.95 0.15 7.33
C THR A 14 8.53 -0.22 5.91
N LYS A 15 7.89 0.70 5.18
CA LYS A 15 7.52 0.49 3.77
C LYS A 15 8.75 0.17 2.92
N HIS A 16 9.83 0.91 3.11
CA HIS A 16 11.07 0.68 2.38
C HIS A 16 11.65 -0.71 2.67
N GLU A 17 11.69 -1.09 3.95
CA GLU A 17 12.18 -2.39 4.37
C GLU A 17 11.28 -3.54 3.89
N MET A 18 9.96 -3.33 3.88
CA MET A 18 9.01 -4.30 3.34
C MET A 18 9.21 -4.52 1.84
N TYR A 19 9.47 -3.47 1.11
CA TYR A 19 9.77 -3.57 -0.32
C TYR A 19 11.03 -4.42 -0.57
N LEU A 20 12.07 -4.21 0.23
CA LEU A 20 13.35 -4.91 0.06
C LEU A 20 13.32 -6.36 0.55
N HIS A 21 12.67 -6.61 1.69
CA HIS A 21 12.79 -7.88 2.40
C HIS A 21 11.47 -8.64 2.57
N GLY A 22 10.35 -8.06 2.15
CA GLY A 22 9.02 -8.64 2.37
C GLY A 22 8.54 -8.43 3.79
N ALA A 23 7.41 -9.08 4.13
CA ALA A 23 6.80 -8.96 5.44
C ALA A 23 7.32 -10.00 6.44
N ASP A 24 7.51 -11.24 5.99
CA ASP A 24 7.86 -12.35 6.90
C ASP A 24 9.27 -12.24 7.46
N GLY A 25 10.21 -11.75 6.66
CA GLY A 25 11.61 -11.59 7.06
C GLY A 25 11.90 -10.37 7.91
N LEU A 26 10.94 -9.48 8.13
CA LEU A 26 11.12 -8.24 8.84
C LEU A 26 10.47 -8.32 10.22
N THR A 27 11.21 -8.00 11.29
CA THR A 27 10.72 -8.05 12.66
C THR A 27 10.61 -6.66 13.26
N MET A 28 9.83 -6.53 14.33
CA MET A 28 9.74 -5.27 15.09
C MET A 28 11.10 -4.88 15.67
N ASP A 29 11.93 -5.86 16.05
CA ASP A 29 13.31 -5.61 16.49
C ASP A 29 14.14 -4.95 15.40
N ASP A 30 14.04 -5.45 14.18
CA ASP A 30 14.75 -4.88 13.03
C ASP A 30 14.37 -3.43 12.79
N ILE A 31 13.07 -3.14 12.89
CA ILE A 31 12.53 -1.79 12.69
C ILE A 31 13.05 -0.85 13.78
N ALA A 32 12.97 -1.28 15.04
CA ALA A 32 13.45 -0.49 16.17
C ALA A 32 14.94 -0.18 16.04
N LYS A 33 15.74 -1.17 15.68
CA LYS A 33 17.19 -1.00 15.46
C LYS A 33 17.47 -0.03 14.31
N GLY A 34 16.79 -0.21 13.20
CA GLY A 34 16.97 0.66 12.03
C GLY A 34 16.58 2.10 12.30
N MET A 35 15.55 2.31 13.11
CA MET A 35 15.08 3.64 13.52
C MET A 35 15.85 4.20 14.71
N LYS A 36 16.77 3.43 15.29
CA LYS A 36 17.55 3.83 16.48
C LYS A 36 16.65 4.21 17.65
N MET A 37 15.61 3.41 17.89
CA MET A 37 14.68 3.60 19.01
C MET A 37 14.53 2.30 19.79
N SER A 38 13.99 2.42 21.02
CA SER A 38 13.70 1.23 21.82
C SER A 38 12.46 0.51 21.31
N LYS A 39 12.43 -0.80 21.50
CA LYS A 39 11.23 -1.63 21.24
C LYS A 39 10.00 -1.07 21.95
N ARG A 40 10.19 -0.66 23.21
CA ARG A 40 9.11 -0.11 24.03
C ARG A 40 8.47 1.11 23.38
N THR A 41 9.28 2.01 22.84
CA THR A 41 8.81 3.20 22.14
C THR A 41 8.04 2.81 20.88
N LEU A 42 8.58 1.87 20.11
CA LEU A 42 7.92 1.38 18.90
C LEU A 42 6.55 0.77 19.20
N TYR A 43 6.48 -0.12 20.21
CA TYR A 43 5.22 -0.77 20.60
C TYR A 43 4.20 0.19 21.19
N LYS A 44 4.61 1.32 21.74
CA LYS A 44 3.68 2.37 22.16
C LYS A 44 2.93 2.98 20.98
N LEU A 45 3.61 3.13 19.86
CA LEU A 45 3.02 3.74 18.66
C LEU A 45 2.28 2.72 17.79
N PHE A 46 2.80 1.50 17.73
CA PHE A 46 2.23 0.39 16.94
C PHE A 46 2.17 -0.87 17.79
N PRO A 47 0.97 -1.25 18.26
CA PRO A 47 0.85 -2.35 19.25
C PRO A 47 1.35 -3.71 18.77
N SER A 48 1.35 -3.96 17.46
CA SER A 48 1.80 -5.23 16.91
C SER A 48 2.41 -5.05 15.52
N LYS A 49 3.20 -6.04 15.10
CA LYS A 49 3.74 -6.11 13.72
C LYS A 49 2.62 -6.05 12.68
N THR A 50 1.56 -6.85 12.88
CA THR A 50 0.42 -6.91 11.98
C THR A 50 -0.24 -5.54 11.84
N CYS A 51 -0.43 -4.82 12.95
CA CYS A 51 -0.99 -3.47 12.95
C CYS A 51 -0.14 -2.52 12.10
N LEU A 52 1.17 -2.48 12.35
CA LEU A 52 2.10 -1.62 11.62
C LEU A 52 2.10 -1.95 10.12
N PHE A 53 2.18 -3.23 9.78
CA PHE A 53 2.26 -3.68 8.39
C PHE A 53 0.96 -3.42 7.62
N ARG A 54 -0.20 -3.57 8.26
CA ARG A 54 -1.48 -3.20 7.65
C ARG A 54 -1.56 -1.71 7.34
N ILE A 55 -1.06 -0.87 8.25
CA ILE A 55 -0.99 0.57 8.03
C ILE A 55 -0.08 0.87 6.84
N CYS A 56 1.07 0.21 6.76
CA CYS A 56 2.01 0.38 5.64
C CYS A 56 1.38 -0.05 4.31
N LEU A 57 0.68 -1.18 4.27
CA LEU A 57 -0.01 -1.66 3.07
C LEU A 57 -1.09 -0.67 2.64
N SER A 58 -1.87 -0.15 3.59
CA SER A 58 -2.87 0.87 3.33
C SER A 58 -2.25 2.15 2.78
N ASP A 59 -1.10 2.55 3.30
CA ASP A 59 -0.38 3.73 2.84
C ASP A 59 0.14 3.56 1.40
N PHE A 60 0.62 2.37 1.03
CA PHE A 60 1.00 2.07 -0.36
C PHE A 60 -0.16 2.29 -1.32
N THR A 61 -1.37 1.88 -0.92
CA THR A 61 -2.54 1.92 -1.81
C THR A 61 -3.19 3.29 -1.88
N ASN A 62 -3.23 4.02 -0.76
CA ASN A 62 -3.95 5.30 -0.67
C ASN A 62 -3.38 6.38 -1.61
N GLY A 63 -2.06 6.47 -1.72
CA GLY A 63 -1.42 7.43 -2.62
C GLY A 63 -1.78 7.18 -4.08
N ILE A 64 -1.80 5.91 -4.48
CA ILE A 64 -2.12 5.51 -5.85
C ILE A 64 -3.59 5.72 -6.15
N ARG A 65 -4.49 5.42 -5.20
CA ARG A 65 -5.92 5.69 -5.32
C ARG A 65 -6.20 7.18 -5.49
N SER A 66 -5.49 8.03 -4.74
CA SER A 66 -5.64 9.48 -4.86
C SER A 66 -5.22 9.98 -6.25
N CYS A 67 -4.12 9.48 -6.78
CA CYS A 67 -3.67 9.81 -8.13
C CYS A 67 -4.68 9.36 -9.19
N LEU A 68 -5.23 8.16 -9.04
CA LEU A 68 -6.27 7.65 -9.94
C LEU A 68 -7.51 8.53 -9.91
N LYS A 69 -7.98 8.89 -8.71
CA LYS A 69 -9.15 9.75 -8.55
C LYS A 69 -8.97 11.10 -9.21
N GLN A 70 -7.80 11.72 -9.05
CA GLN A 70 -7.47 12.99 -9.70
C GLN A 70 -7.50 12.86 -11.23
N SER A 71 -6.96 11.76 -11.77
CA SER A 71 -6.98 11.50 -13.20
C SER A 71 -8.39 11.32 -13.74
N GLN A 72 -9.26 10.64 -12.99
CA GLN A 72 -10.66 10.42 -13.36
C GLN A 72 -11.50 11.71 -13.30
N MET A 73 -11.13 12.64 -12.43
CA MET A 73 -11.84 13.93 -12.29
C MET A 73 -11.53 14.94 -13.38
N ARG A 74 -10.54 14.68 -14.23
CA ARG A 74 -10.22 15.54 -15.37
C ARG A 74 -11.30 15.36 -16.44
N MET A 75 -12.12 16.38 -16.62
CA MET A 75 -13.31 16.37 -17.45
C MET A 75 -13.03 16.09 -18.93
N ASP A 76 -11.83 16.37 -19.39
CA ASP A 76 -11.44 16.25 -20.82
C ASP A 76 -10.84 14.90 -21.17
N SER A 77 -10.79 13.96 -20.20
CA SER A 77 -10.18 12.65 -20.43
C SER A 77 -11.09 11.77 -21.28
N SER A 78 -10.56 11.23 -22.37
CA SER A 78 -11.25 10.21 -23.15
C SER A 78 -11.35 8.92 -22.35
N CYS A 79 -12.29 8.03 -22.75
CA CYS A 79 -12.42 6.70 -22.14
C CYS A 79 -11.12 5.91 -22.17
N MET A 80 -10.36 6.00 -23.27
CA MET A 80 -9.06 5.32 -23.37
C MET A 80 -8.05 5.88 -22.39
N GLN A 81 -8.03 7.19 -22.18
CA GLN A 81 -7.13 7.81 -21.19
C GLN A 81 -7.46 7.36 -19.77
N VAL A 82 -8.74 7.28 -19.42
CA VAL A 82 -9.17 6.79 -18.11
C VAL A 82 -8.81 5.32 -17.93
N LEU A 83 -9.00 4.50 -18.98
CA LEU A 83 -8.63 3.10 -18.95
C LEU A 83 -7.11 2.92 -18.75
N PHE A 84 -6.30 3.64 -19.49
CA PHE A 84 -4.83 3.62 -19.35
C PHE A 84 -4.41 4.08 -17.95
N ALA A 85 -5.03 5.13 -17.41
CA ALA A 85 -4.75 5.60 -16.06
C ALA A 85 -5.05 4.53 -15.01
N THR A 86 -6.16 3.81 -15.18
CA THR A 86 -6.57 2.72 -14.27
C THR A 86 -5.58 1.56 -14.34
N VAL A 87 -5.22 1.10 -15.54
CA VAL A 87 -4.22 0.03 -15.73
C VAL A 87 -2.88 0.45 -15.14
N ASN A 88 -2.43 1.65 -15.46
CA ASN A 88 -1.15 2.17 -14.97
C ASN A 88 -1.14 2.27 -13.44
N GLY A 89 -2.24 2.70 -12.83
CA GLY A 89 -2.37 2.77 -11.38
C GLY A 89 -2.22 1.40 -10.73
N TYR A 90 -2.90 0.38 -11.26
CA TYR A 90 -2.82 -0.98 -10.75
C TYR A 90 -1.40 -1.54 -10.90
N LEU A 91 -0.79 -1.37 -12.06
CA LEU A 91 0.59 -1.82 -12.30
C LEU A 91 1.59 -1.10 -11.38
N THR A 92 1.37 0.19 -11.15
CA THR A 92 2.20 0.97 -10.23
C THR A 92 2.10 0.45 -8.80
N LEU A 93 0.89 0.07 -8.37
CA LEU A 93 0.70 -0.55 -7.06
C LEU A 93 1.49 -1.85 -6.94
N LEU A 94 1.35 -2.75 -7.90
CA LEU A 94 2.07 -4.03 -7.89
C LEU A 94 3.59 -3.82 -7.90
N HIS A 95 4.06 -2.88 -8.70
CA HIS A 95 5.48 -2.55 -8.77
C HIS A 95 5.99 -1.96 -7.45
N SER A 96 5.21 -1.10 -6.81
CA SER A 96 5.57 -0.47 -5.54
C SER A 96 5.70 -1.47 -4.40
N LEU A 97 4.86 -2.50 -4.39
CA LEU A 97 4.92 -3.56 -3.38
C LEU A 97 6.11 -4.49 -3.59
N GLY A 98 6.46 -4.75 -4.84
CA GLY A 98 7.56 -5.64 -5.19
C GLY A 98 7.21 -7.12 -5.06
N LYS A 99 8.02 -7.95 -5.70
CA LYS A 99 7.78 -9.39 -5.79
C LYS A 99 7.79 -10.07 -4.41
N THR A 100 8.79 -9.78 -3.60
CA THR A 100 8.96 -10.43 -2.29
C THR A 100 7.77 -10.14 -1.37
N LEU A 101 7.35 -8.89 -1.31
CA LEU A 101 6.21 -8.49 -0.48
C LEU A 101 4.91 -9.07 -1.00
N LEU A 102 4.70 -9.11 -2.32
CA LEU A 102 3.50 -9.71 -2.92
C LEU A 102 3.38 -11.20 -2.59
N LEU A 103 4.51 -11.93 -2.64
CA LEU A 103 4.51 -13.35 -2.27
C LEU A 103 4.16 -13.54 -0.79
N ASP A 104 4.70 -12.71 0.08
CA ASP A 104 4.41 -12.77 1.52
C ASP A 104 2.95 -12.43 1.81
N ILE A 105 2.39 -11.44 1.13
CA ILE A 105 0.96 -11.08 1.25
C ILE A 105 0.08 -12.26 0.84
N ALA A 106 0.41 -12.92 -0.26
CA ALA A 106 -0.35 -14.07 -0.75
C ALA A 106 -0.30 -15.25 0.21
N ALA A 107 0.81 -15.43 0.92
CA ALA A 107 1.02 -16.55 1.84
C ALA A 107 0.44 -16.30 3.24
N ASN A 108 0.16 -15.06 3.62
CA ASN A 108 -0.29 -14.70 4.97
C ASN A 108 -1.76 -14.29 4.95
N GLU A 109 -2.61 -15.01 5.69
CA GLU A 109 -4.05 -14.76 5.73
C GLU A 109 -4.42 -13.36 6.20
N ASP A 110 -3.67 -12.80 7.15
CA ASP A 110 -3.92 -11.46 7.69
C ASP A 110 -3.77 -10.37 6.64
N TYR A 111 -2.78 -10.53 5.76
CA TYR A 111 -2.51 -9.55 4.71
C TYR A 111 -3.29 -9.83 3.42
N SER A 112 -3.52 -11.12 3.11
CA SER A 112 -4.24 -11.48 1.89
C SER A 112 -5.70 -11.00 1.91
N ALA A 113 -6.35 -11.01 3.07
CA ALA A 113 -7.71 -10.50 3.21
C ALA A 113 -7.79 -9.00 2.88
N SER A 114 -6.81 -8.22 3.33
CA SER A 114 -6.72 -6.79 3.02
C SER A 114 -6.43 -6.56 1.54
N PHE A 115 -5.55 -7.39 0.97
CA PHE A 115 -5.20 -7.27 -0.44
C PHE A 115 -6.35 -7.69 -1.36
N LYS A 116 -7.17 -8.66 -0.97
CA LYS A 116 -8.38 -9.03 -1.72
C LYS A 116 -9.36 -7.86 -1.83
N ARG A 117 -9.48 -7.06 -0.79
CA ARG A 117 -10.30 -5.84 -0.85
C ARG A 117 -9.73 -4.84 -1.86
N GLU A 118 -8.41 -4.75 -1.92
CA GLU A 118 -7.73 -3.90 -2.89
C GLU A 118 -7.98 -4.40 -4.32
N GLU A 119 -7.85 -5.70 -4.55
CA GLU A 119 -8.16 -6.31 -5.85
C GLU A 119 -9.61 -6.05 -6.26
N ALA A 120 -10.55 -6.17 -5.33
CA ALA A 120 -11.97 -5.89 -5.59
C ALA A 120 -12.18 -4.42 -5.95
N PHE A 121 -11.50 -3.50 -5.29
CA PHE A 121 -11.55 -2.08 -5.63
C PHE A 121 -11.09 -1.84 -7.07
N TRP A 122 -9.94 -2.38 -7.46
CA TRP A 122 -9.41 -2.19 -8.80
C TRP A 122 -10.27 -2.86 -9.88
N LEU A 123 -10.80 -4.05 -9.59
CA LEU A 123 -11.74 -4.71 -10.49
C LEU A 123 -12.97 -3.85 -10.72
N GLN A 124 -13.51 -3.24 -9.66
CA GLN A 124 -14.67 -2.33 -9.78
C GLN A 124 -14.33 -1.10 -10.63
N GLN A 125 -13.12 -0.56 -10.48
CA GLN A 125 -12.67 0.56 -11.32
C GLN A 125 -12.66 0.18 -12.81
N PHE A 126 -12.16 -1.01 -13.15
CA PHE A 126 -12.17 -1.51 -14.52
C PHE A 126 -13.59 -1.71 -15.05
N ILE A 127 -14.47 -2.31 -14.24
CA ILE A 127 -15.87 -2.52 -14.61
C ILE A 127 -16.55 -1.17 -14.88
N ASP A 128 -16.35 -0.19 -14.02
CA ASP A 128 -16.95 1.13 -14.15
C ASP A 128 -16.50 1.83 -15.43
N VAL A 129 -15.20 1.78 -15.74
CA VAL A 129 -14.67 2.38 -16.97
C VAL A 129 -15.24 1.69 -18.20
N LEU A 130 -15.21 0.36 -18.22
CA LEU A 130 -15.74 -0.41 -19.36
C LEU A 130 -17.23 -0.18 -19.57
N THR A 131 -18.00 -0.13 -18.47
CA THR A 131 -19.43 0.12 -18.52
C THR A 131 -19.74 1.52 -19.02
N HIS A 132 -19.05 2.52 -18.45
CA HIS A 132 -19.25 3.93 -18.80
C HIS A 132 -18.85 4.23 -20.25
N CYS A 133 -17.81 3.59 -20.72
CA CYS A 133 -17.30 3.76 -22.08
C CYS A 133 -17.98 2.86 -23.11
N LYS A 134 -18.89 2.00 -22.70
CA LYS A 134 -19.60 1.04 -23.57
C LYS A 134 -18.65 0.16 -24.39
N ILE A 135 -17.59 -0.27 -23.75
CA ILE A 135 -16.62 -1.18 -24.37
C ILE A 135 -17.04 -2.63 -24.16
#